data_0deb217b252923c9f94b3ee24bbc62af
#
_entry.id   0deb217b252923c9f94b3ee24bbc62af
#
_cell.length_a   1.000
_cell.length_b   1.000
_cell.length_c   1.000
_cell.angle_alpha   90.00
_cell.angle_beta   90.00
_cell.angle_gamma   90.00
#
_symmetry.space_group_name_H-M   'P 1'
#
loop_
_entity.id
_entity.type
_entity.pdbx_description
1 polymer ?
#
loop_
_entity_poly.entity_id
_entity_poly.type
_entity_poly.pdbx_seq_one_letter_code
_entity_poly.pdbx_strand_id
1 'polypeptide(L)'
;MTESVVDYSEQPLAVEVDDVTMIFNMASESLTNLKEYFIKLAKHELFFEEFRALKHISFDIHRGEVVGLVGTNGSGKSTMLKIIAGVLEPSEGSVKEHGNIAPLIELGAGFDPELTARENIYLNGALLGYTKEFIDANFDGIIEFAELQNFVDMPLKNFSSGMGARIA
;
A
#
# COMPACT_ATOMS: atom_id res chain seq x y z
N MET A 1 2.27 -32.07 -18.58
CA MET A 1 2.13 -30.71 -19.09
C MET A 1 3.35 -29.94 -18.58
N THR A 2 4.30 -29.66 -19.45
CA THR A 2 5.46 -28.82 -19.14
C THR A 2 4.95 -27.38 -19.21
N GLU A 3 4.80 -26.71 -18.07
CA GLU A 3 4.60 -25.29 -18.03
C GLU A 3 5.83 -24.60 -18.65
N SER A 4 5.62 -23.89 -19.73
CA SER A 4 6.66 -23.02 -20.29
C SER A 4 6.85 -21.86 -19.31
N VAL A 5 8.00 -21.81 -18.66
CA VAL A 5 8.42 -20.63 -17.91
C VAL A 5 8.53 -19.49 -18.91
N VAL A 6 7.71 -18.46 -18.76
CA VAL A 6 7.78 -17.26 -19.58
C VAL A 6 8.99 -16.45 -19.10
N ASP A 7 9.94 -16.19 -20.00
CA ASP A 7 11.10 -15.35 -19.71
C ASP A 7 10.75 -13.88 -19.97
N TYR A 8 10.77 -13.08 -18.91
CA TYR A 8 10.50 -11.64 -18.97
C TYR A 8 11.76 -10.78 -19.03
N SER A 9 12.96 -11.37 -19.04
CA SER A 9 14.23 -10.62 -18.98
C SER A 9 14.45 -9.64 -20.15
N GLU A 10 13.78 -9.87 -21.30
CA GLU A 10 13.83 -8.97 -22.45
C GLU A 10 12.79 -7.83 -22.38
N GLN A 11 11.84 -7.89 -21.44
CA GLN A 11 10.83 -6.86 -21.27
C GLN A 11 11.40 -5.65 -20.52
N PRO A 12 10.91 -4.42 -20.79
CA PRO A 12 11.30 -3.24 -20.02
C PRO A 12 10.99 -3.42 -18.53
N LEU A 13 11.81 -2.83 -17.69
CA LEU A 13 11.59 -2.81 -16.25
C LEU A 13 10.30 -2.03 -15.91
N ALA A 14 9.56 -2.53 -14.95
CA ALA A 14 8.42 -1.87 -14.33
C ALA A 14 8.78 -1.30 -12.97
N VAL A 15 9.55 -2.06 -12.18
CA VAL A 15 10.04 -1.65 -10.85
C VAL A 15 11.47 -2.15 -10.68
N GLU A 16 12.34 -1.27 -10.17
CA GLU A 16 13.71 -1.61 -9.73
C GLU A 16 13.79 -1.39 -8.23
N VAL A 17 14.18 -2.41 -7.47
CA VAL A 17 14.44 -2.34 -6.03
C VAL A 17 15.93 -2.56 -5.81
N ASP A 18 16.64 -1.54 -5.33
CA ASP A 18 18.09 -1.56 -5.18
C ASP A 18 18.50 -1.35 -3.72
N ASP A 19 19.07 -2.40 -3.12
CA ASP A 19 19.66 -2.46 -1.78
C ASP A 19 18.76 -1.88 -0.66
N VAL A 20 17.46 -2.12 -0.74
CA VAL A 20 16.47 -1.55 0.19
C VAL A 20 16.62 -2.12 1.59
N THR A 21 16.83 -1.23 2.54
CA THR A 21 16.80 -1.49 3.99
C THR A 21 15.74 -0.59 4.64
N MET A 22 14.93 -1.15 5.53
CA MET A 22 13.93 -0.39 6.30
C MET A 22 14.11 -0.61 7.80
N ILE A 23 14.33 0.49 8.51
CA ILE A 23 14.58 0.53 9.95
C ILE A 23 13.46 1.31 10.62
N PHE A 24 12.80 0.70 11.59
CA PHE A 24 11.86 1.36 12.47
C PHE A 24 12.49 1.55 13.85
N ASN A 25 12.45 2.78 14.35
CA ASN A 25 12.86 3.08 15.72
C ASN A 25 11.69 2.79 16.65
N MET A 26 11.80 1.70 17.41
CA MET A 26 10.83 1.37 18.44
C MET A 26 11.31 1.93 19.77
N ALA A 27 10.43 2.69 20.46
CA ALA A 27 10.71 3.06 21.86
C ALA A 27 10.71 1.80 22.70
N SER A 28 11.84 1.46 23.33
CA SER A 28 11.98 0.23 24.11
C SER A 28 11.12 0.20 25.38
N GLU A 29 10.57 1.33 25.80
CA GLU A 29 9.64 1.42 26.94
C GLU A 29 8.53 2.43 26.65
N SER A 30 7.27 2.07 26.98
CA SER A 30 6.17 3.02 27.04
C SER A 30 6.36 3.95 28.23
N LEU A 31 6.89 5.15 27.97
CA LEU A 31 7.04 6.18 29.00
C LEU A 31 5.66 6.67 29.43
N THR A 32 5.20 6.25 30.58
CA THR A 32 3.89 6.61 31.16
C THR A 32 3.90 7.96 31.87
N ASN A 33 5.08 8.59 32.08
CA ASN A 33 5.21 9.82 32.89
C ASN A 33 6.18 10.83 32.25
N LEU A 34 5.73 12.07 32.05
CA LEU A 34 6.55 13.20 31.59
C LEU A 34 7.82 13.42 32.42
N LYS A 35 7.76 13.15 33.74
CA LYS A 35 8.93 13.26 34.62
C LYS A 35 10.01 12.23 34.30
N GLU A 36 9.64 10.98 34.01
CA GLU A 36 10.58 9.93 33.59
C GLU A 36 11.21 10.25 32.23
N TYR A 37 10.44 10.83 31.31
CA TYR A 37 10.95 11.30 30.04
C TYR A 37 12.08 12.32 30.20
N PHE A 38 11.88 13.37 31.05
CA PHE A 38 12.90 14.39 31.27
C PHE A 38 14.12 13.86 32.01
N ILE A 39 13.95 12.92 32.93
CA ILE A 39 15.07 12.31 33.65
C ILE A 39 15.91 11.44 32.73
N LYS A 40 15.28 10.63 31.87
CA LYS A 40 15.96 9.78 30.89
C LYS A 40 16.61 10.61 29.76
N LEU A 41 15.96 11.71 29.34
CA LEU A 41 16.53 12.64 28.38
C LEU A 41 17.82 13.30 28.94
N ALA A 42 17.81 13.74 30.22
CA ALA A 42 18.97 14.35 30.87
C ALA A 42 20.11 13.37 31.09
N LYS A 43 19.81 12.07 31.20
CA LYS A 43 20.79 10.99 31.41
C LYS A 43 21.27 10.38 30.10
N HIS A 44 20.77 10.81 28.92
CA HIS A 44 21.03 10.18 27.61
C HIS A 44 20.63 8.68 27.58
N GLU A 45 19.63 8.28 28.38
CA GLU A 45 19.13 6.90 28.51
C GLU A 45 17.87 6.64 27.68
N LEU A 46 17.55 7.48 26.68
CA LEU A 46 16.51 7.17 25.69
C LEU A 46 17.05 6.17 24.69
N PHE A 47 16.84 4.89 24.98
CA PHE A 47 17.18 3.82 24.06
C PHE A 47 16.02 3.60 23.08
N PHE A 48 16.29 3.88 21.81
CA PHE A 48 15.47 3.38 20.72
C PHE A 48 16.07 2.04 20.29
N GLU A 49 15.24 1.03 20.24
CA GLU A 49 15.63 -0.24 19.66
C GLU A 49 15.35 -0.17 18.15
N GLU A 50 16.39 -0.34 17.36
CA GLU A 50 16.26 -0.39 15.90
C GLU A 50 15.67 -1.74 15.48
N PHE A 51 14.47 -1.72 14.96
CA PHE A 51 13.86 -2.89 14.32
C PHE A 51 14.07 -2.80 12.81
N ARG A 52 14.91 -3.69 12.28
CA ARG A 52 15.18 -3.80 10.84
C ARG A 52 14.15 -4.72 10.18
N ALA A 53 13.11 -4.13 9.59
CA ALA A 53 12.05 -4.84 8.93
C ALA A 53 12.48 -5.43 7.57
N LEU A 54 13.36 -4.74 6.87
CA LEU A 54 13.98 -5.18 5.61
C LEU A 54 15.49 -4.96 5.70
N LYS A 55 16.27 -5.84 5.07
CA LYS A 55 17.74 -5.80 5.08
C LYS A 55 18.26 -6.13 3.70
N HIS A 56 18.84 -5.12 3.00
CA HIS A 56 19.56 -5.29 1.74
C HIS A 56 18.78 -6.11 0.71
N ILE A 57 17.55 -5.68 0.39
CA ILE A 57 16.68 -6.35 -0.57
C ILE A 57 16.85 -5.72 -1.93
N SER A 58 17.18 -6.55 -2.95
CA SER A 58 17.28 -6.12 -4.34
C SER A 58 16.56 -7.11 -5.24
N PHE A 59 15.72 -6.61 -6.15
CA PHE A 59 15.10 -7.35 -7.23
C PHE A 59 14.49 -6.42 -8.26
N ASP A 60 14.26 -6.94 -9.44
CA ASP A 60 13.64 -6.25 -10.55
C ASP A 60 12.30 -6.91 -10.91
N ILE A 61 11.35 -6.11 -11.37
CA ILE A 61 10.07 -6.57 -11.91
C ILE A 61 9.94 -6.04 -13.33
N HIS A 62 9.70 -6.92 -14.29
CA HIS A 62 9.52 -6.57 -15.68
C HIS A 62 8.04 -6.36 -16.04
N ARG A 63 7.77 -5.66 -17.13
CA ARG A 63 6.39 -5.43 -17.60
C ARG A 63 5.72 -6.75 -17.97
N GLY A 64 4.48 -6.91 -17.49
CA GLY A 64 3.67 -8.14 -17.69
C GLY A 64 4.01 -9.27 -16.73
N GLU A 65 5.05 -9.13 -15.90
CA GLU A 65 5.42 -10.12 -14.91
C GLU A 65 4.47 -10.09 -13.71
N VAL A 66 4.20 -11.27 -13.14
CA VAL A 66 3.45 -11.44 -11.89
C VAL A 66 4.39 -11.98 -10.83
N VAL A 67 4.64 -11.17 -9.80
CA VAL A 67 5.57 -11.49 -8.72
C VAL A 67 4.83 -11.73 -7.41
N GLY A 68 5.15 -12.81 -6.71
CA GLY A 68 4.60 -13.14 -5.40
C GLY A 68 5.62 -12.97 -4.27
N LEU A 69 5.30 -12.15 -3.27
CA LEU A 69 6.08 -12.05 -2.03
C LEU A 69 5.59 -13.09 -1.02
N VAL A 70 6.43 -14.10 -0.74
CA VAL A 70 6.12 -15.21 0.17
C VAL A 70 6.96 -15.10 1.44
N GLY A 71 6.35 -15.37 2.59
CA GLY A 71 7.04 -15.35 3.88
C GLY A 71 6.06 -15.39 5.05
N THR A 72 6.58 -15.62 6.26
CA THR A 72 5.79 -15.64 7.50
C THR A 72 5.21 -14.25 7.84
N ASN A 73 4.26 -14.20 8.78
CA ASN A 73 3.77 -12.91 9.29
C ASN A 73 4.93 -12.16 9.97
N GLY A 74 5.05 -10.85 9.71
CA GLY A 74 6.15 -10.02 10.21
C GLY A 74 7.43 -10.08 9.38
N SER A 75 7.50 -10.82 8.26
CA SER A 75 8.70 -10.89 7.40
C SER A 75 8.94 -9.67 6.50
N GLY A 76 8.16 -8.59 6.65
CA GLY A 76 8.37 -7.35 5.91
C GLY A 76 7.63 -7.24 4.56
N LYS A 77 6.79 -8.22 4.16
CA LYS A 77 6.06 -8.19 2.88
C LYS A 77 5.24 -6.90 2.67
N SER A 78 4.40 -6.57 3.65
CA SER A 78 3.59 -5.35 3.59
C SER A 78 4.44 -4.07 3.62
N THR A 79 5.59 -4.10 4.31
CA THR A 79 6.54 -2.99 4.33
C THR A 79 7.14 -2.79 2.95
N MET A 80 7.58 -3.86 2.28
CA MET A 80 8.11 -3.80 0.91
C MET A 80 7.06 -3.28 -0.07
N LEU A 81 5.82 -3.77 0.00
CA LEU A 81 4.73 -3.28 -0.85
C LEU A 81 4.45 -1.78 -0.63
N LYS A 82 4.48 -1.30 0.63
CA LYS A 82 4.31 0.13 0.94
C LYS A 82 5.46 0.99 0.41
N ILE A 83 6.68 0.45 0.39
CA ILE A 83 7.84 1.13 -0.20
C ILE A 83 7.69 1.19 -1.72
N ILE A 84 7.36 0.08 -2.39
CA ILE A 84 7.11 0.05 -3.84
C ILE A 84 5.97 0.99 -4.23
N ALA A 85 4.93 1.10 -3.39
CA ALA A 85 3.80 2.01 -3.61
C ALA A 85 4.09 3.48 -3.30
N GLY A 86 5.31 3.84 -2.90
CA GLY A 86 5.68 5.21 -2.53
C GLY A 86 5.03 5.72 -1.23
N VAL A 87 4.40 4.84 -0.44
CA VAL A 87 3.78 5.18 0.85
C VAL A 87 4.83 5.33 1.96
N LEU A 88 5.92 4.56 1.86
CA LEU A 88 7.06 4.61 2.78
C LEU A 88 8.34 4.84 1.99
N GLU A 89 9.20 5.73 2.50
CA GLU A 89 10.56 5.87 2.00
C GLU A 89 11.48 4.85 2.69
N PRO A 90 12.35 4.14 1.96
CA PRO A 90 13.31 3.23 2.56
C PRO A 90 14.35 4.00 3.39
N SER A 91 14.87 3.39 4.45
CA SER A 91 15.95 3.98 5.27
C SER A 91 17.29 4.02 4.53
N GLU A 92 17.53 3.02 3.67
CA GLU A 92 18.69 2.92 2.78
C GLU A 92 18.26 2.25 1.47
N GLY A 93 19.01 2.51 0.39
CA GLY A 93 18.69 2.02 -0.95
C GLY A 93 17.66 2.87 -1.66
N SER A 94 17.10 2.35 -2.75
CA SER A 94 16.12 3.07 -3.54
C SER A 94 15.15 2.16 -4.27
N VAL A 95 13.97 2.70 -4.60
CA VAL A 95 13.00 2.07 -5.52
C VAL A 95 12.74 3.03 -6.66
N LYS A 96 12.77 2.51 -7.89
CA LYS A 96 12.41 3.26 -9.09
C LYS A 96 11.24 2.59 -9.78
N GLU A 97 10.27 3.39 -10.16
CA GLU A 97 9.05 2.97 -10.81
C GLU A 97 9.04 3.50 -12.26
N HIS A 98 8.74 2.62 -13.22
CA HIS A 98 8.66 2.95 -14.64
C HIS A 98 7.21 2.93 -15.12
N GLY A 99 6.36 3.76 -14.50
CA GLY A 99 4.93 3.87 -14.81
C GLY A 99 4.11 4.35 -13.62
N ASN A 100 2.80 4.21 -13.71
CA ASN A 100 1.89 4.52 -12.61
C ASN A 100 1.65 3.26 -11.76
N ILE A 101 1.80 3.38 -10.46
CA ILE A 101 1.41 2.32 -9.52
C ILE A 101 0.01 2.63 -8.98
N ALA A 102 -0.88 1.64 -9.03
CA ALA A 102 -2.16 1.66 -8.34
C ALA A 102 -2.08 0.70 -7.14
N PRO A 103 -1.79 1.20 -5.93
CA PRO A 103 -1.60 0.33 -4.77
C PRO A 103 -2.94 -0.18 -4.25
N LEU A 104 -3.18 -1.48 -4.32
CA LEU A 104 -4.31 -2.17 -3.69
C LEU A 104 -3.92 -2.80 -2.35
N ILE A 105 -3.03 -2.15 -1.59
CA ILE A 105 -2.45 -2.71 -0.36
C ILE A 105 -3.48 -2.81 0.76
N GLU A 106 -4.42 -1.89 0.79
CA GLU A 106 -5.53 -1.87 1.74
C GLU A 106 -6.81 -1.62 0.94
N LEU A 107 -7.60 -2.68 0.70
CA LEU A 107 -8.90 -2.57 0.04
C LEU A 107 -9.77 -1.54 0.78
N GLY A 108 -10.19 -0.49 0.08
CA GLY A 108 -10.98 0.60 0.65
C GLY A 108 -10.17 1.64 1.45
N ALA A 109 -8.83 1.62 1.40
CA ALA A 109 -8.03 2.71 1.93
C ALA A 109 -8.41 4.02 1.22
N GLY A 110 -8.83 5.02 2.00
CA GLY A 110 -9.34 6.28 1.46
C GLY A 110 -10.86 6.34 1.30
N PHE A 111 -11.58 5.26 1.54
CA PHE A 111 -13.05 5.30 1.57
C PHE A 111 -13.56 5.92 2.88
N ASP A 112 -14.55 6.79 2.75
CA ASP A 112 -15.29 7.34 3.88
C ASP A 112 -16.62 6.55 4.06
N PRO A 113 -16.81 5.88 5.20
CA PRO A 113 -18.03 5.12 5.46
C PRO A 113 -19.32 5.94 5.46
N GLU A 114 -19.22 7.24 5.72
CA GLU A 114 -20.39 8.15 5.75
C GLU A 114 -20.83 8.59 4.34
N LEU A 115 -19.92 8.51 3.36
CA LEU A 115 -20.20 8.82 1.98
C LEU A 115 -20.84 7.63 1.25
N THR A 116 -21.61 7.94 0.21
CA THR A 116 -22.20 6.95 -0.69
C THR A 116 -21.15 6.24 -1.53
N ALA A 117 -21.51 5.12 -2.17
CA ALA A 117 -20.64 4.44 -3.13
C ALA A 117 -20.20 5.38 -4.27
N ARG A 118 -21.14 6.16 -4.79
CA ARG A 118 -20.86 7.20 -5.81
C ARG A 118 -19.78 8.16 -5.34
N GLU A 119 -19.97 8.78 -4.19
CA GLU A 119 -19.05 9.77 -3.64
C GLU A 119 -17.67 9.18 -3.37
N ASN A 120 -17.61 7.94 -2.87
CA ASN A 120 -16.35 7.23 -2.64
C ASN A 120 -15.60 6.90 -3.94
N ILE A 121 -16.30 6.56 -5.04
CA ILE A 121 -15.66 6.37 -6.35
C ILE A 121 -14.98 7.65 -6.81
N TYR A 122 -15.66 8.81 -6.69
CA TYR A 122 -15.04 10.09 -7.05
C TYR A 122 -13.91 10.47 -6.12
N LEU A 123 -14.08 10.27 -4.80
CA LEU A 123 -13.05 10.55 -3.80
C LEU A 123 -11.79 9.72 -4.07
N ASN A 124 -11.94 8.42 -4.24
CA ASN A 124 -10.81 7.52 -4.46
C ASN A 124 -10.16 7.77 -5.82
N GLY A 125 -10.95 7.97 -6.87
CA GLY A 125 -10.42 8.34 -8.19
C GLY A 125 -9.61 9.63 -8.15
N ALA A 126 -10.05 10.65 -7.39
CA ALA A 126 -9.30 11.88 -7.20
C ALA A 126 -8.01 11.68 -6.39
N LEU A 127 -8.03 10.83 -5.35
CA LEU A 127 -6.84 10.46 -4.58
C LEU A 127 -5.79 9.72 -5.44
N LEU A 128 -6.25 8.93 -6.39
CA LEU A 128 -5.39 8.24 -7.37
C LEU A 128 -4.93 9.16 -8.52
N GLY A 129 -5.36 10.44 -8.53
CA GLY A 129 -4.95 11.44 -9.52
C GLY A 129 -5.74 11.40 -10.84
N TYR A 130 -6.86 10.70 -10.91
CA TYR A 130 -7.73 10.70 -12.08
C TYR A 130 -8.57 11.99 -12.17
N THR A 131 -8.81 12.46 -13.40
CA THR A 131 -9.69 13.61 -13.62
C THR A 131 -11.15 13.22 -13.49
N LYS A 132 -12.01 14.20 -13.21
CA LYS A 132 -13.45 13.98 -13.11
C LYS A 132 -14.03 13.39 -14.40
N GLU A 133 -13.59 13.88 -15.54
CA GLU A 133 -14.04 13.41 -16.87
C GLU A 133 -13.69 11.93 -17.09
N PHE A 134 -12.51 11.51 -16.61
CA PHE A 134 -12.11 10.10 -16.69
C PHE A 134 -13.00 9.23 -15.79
N ILE A 135 -13.29 9.69 -14.57
CA ILE A 135 -14.16 8.97 -13.63
C ILE A 135 -15.59 8.90 -14.20
N ASP A 136 -16.12 10.02 -14.72
CA ASP A 136 -17.45 10.07 -15.34
C ASP A 136 -17.58 9.06 -16.50
N ALA A 137 -16.56 8.95 -17.34
CA ALA A 137 -16.55 8.04 -18.48
C ALA A 137 -16.51 6.55 -18.10
N ASN A 138 -15.98 6.22 -16.91
CA ASN A 138 -15.82 4.83 -16.44
C ASN A 138 -16.81 4.45 -15.33
N PHE A 139 -17.60 5.39 -14.83
CA PHE A 139 -18.46 5.22 -13.66
C PHE A 139 -19.42 4.05 -13.77
N ASP A 140 -20.16 3.97 -14.87
CA ASP A 140 -21.15 2.91 -15.08
C ASP A 140 -20.46 1.53 -15.17
N GLY A 141 -19.29 1.45 -15.80
CA GLY A 141 -18.51 0.22 -15.86
C GLY A 141 -18.00 -0.25 -14.48
N ILE A 142 -17.58 0.69 -13.62
CA ILE A 142 -17.17 0.40 -12.24
C ILE A 142 -18.37 -0.18 -11.46
N ILE A 143 -19.53 0.46 -11.55
CA ILE A 143 -20.75 0.04 -10.85
C ILE A 143 -21.24 -1.32 -11.37
N GLU A 144 -21.18 -1.56 -12.68
CA GLU A 144 -21.54 -2.84 -13.28
C GLU A 144 -20.59 -3.96 -12.82
N PHE A 145 -19.28 -3.71 -12.84
CA PHE A 145 -18.27 -4.66 -12.38
C PHE A 145 -18.45 -5.01 -10.89
N ALA A 146 -18.75 -4.01 -10.06
CA ALA A 146 -19.01 -4.20 -8.63
C ALA A 146 -20.38 -4.85 -8.32
N GLU A 147 -21.29 -4.95 -9.30
CA GLU A 147 -22.68 -5.40 -9.13
C GLU A 147 -23.48 -4.58 -8.10
N LEU A 148 -23.28 -3.26 -8.11
CA LEU A 148 -23.84 -2.34 -7.10
C LEU A 148 -24.84 -1.33 -7.66
N GLN A 149 -25.47 -1.61 -8.82
CA GLN A 149 -26.39 -0.70 -9.52
C GLN A 149 -27.51 -0.16 -8.61
N ASN A 150 -28.04 -1.00 -7.73
CA ASN A 150 -29.13 -0.64 -6.83
C ASN A 150 -28.68 0.04 -5.52
N PHE A 151 -27.38 0.16 -5.31
CA PHE A 151 -26.78 0.61 -4.03
C PHE A 151 -25.84 1.81 -4.19
N VAL A 152 -25.82 2.42 -5.37
CA VAL A 152 -24.88 3.51 -5.74
C VAL A 152 -24.96 4.71 -4.79
N ASP A 153 -26.18 5.06 -4.38
CA ASP A 153 -26.46 6.20 -3.51
C ASP A 153 -26.65 5.80 -2.03
N MET A 154 -26.23 4.58 -1.66
CA MET A 154 -26.22 4.11 -0.28
C MET A 154 -24.85 4.40 0.38
N PRO A 155 -24.81 4.95 1.61
CA PRO A 155 -23.58 5.11 2.37
C PRO A 155 -22.86 3.78 2.64
N LEU A 156 -21.52 3.77 2.54
CA LEU A 156 -20.71 2.54 2.67
C LEU A 156 -20.83 1.88 4.05
N LYS A 157 -21.15 2.63 5.09
CA LYS A 157 -21.43 2.08 6.44
C LYS A 157 -22.55 1.06 6.46
N ASN A 158 -23.46 1.11 5.48
CA ASN A 158 -24.58 0.19 5.34
C ASN A 158 -24.27 -1.01 4.44
N PHE A 159 -23.07 -1.07 3.87
CA PHE A 159 -22.65 -2.18 3.02
C PHE A 159 -22.30 -3.42 3.85
N SER A 160 -22.56 -4.59 3.28
CA SER A 160 -21.92 -5.81 3.78
C SER A 160 -20.43 -5.80 3.46
N SER A 161 -19.65 -6.61 4.19
CA SER A 161 -18.20 -6.74 3.92
C SER A 161 -17.90 -7.14 2.46
N GLY A 162 -18.74 -7.99 1.87
CA GLY A 162 -18.63 -8.38 0.46
C GLY A 162 -18.93 -7.25 -0.52
N MET A 163 -19.90 -6.39 -0.22
CA MET A 163 -20.20 -5.21 -1.04
C MET A 163 -19.05 -4.20 -0.95
N GLY A 164 -18.53 -3.95 0.26
CA GLY A 164 -17.38 -3.09 0.46
C GLY A 164 -16.13 -3.56 -0.29
N ALA A 165 -15.87 -4.87 -0.29
CA ALA A 165 -14.73 -5.44 -1.00
C ALA A 165 -14.86 -5.37 -2.54
N ARG A 166 -16.10 -5.32 -3.09
CA ARG A 166 -16.32 -5.23 -4.55
C ARG A 166 -16.18 -3.82 -5.10
N ILE A 167 -16.37 -2.80 -4.28
CA ILE A 167 -16.22 -1.40 -4.70
C ILE A 167 -14.81 -0.87 -4.48
N ALA A 168 -14.02 -1.52 -3.61
CA ALA A 168 -12.64 -1.17 -3.34
C ALA A 168 -11.70 -1.74 -4.39
#